data_e45cc8cb067bbe19fe3d8bb3c08e370a
#
_entry.id   e45cc8cb067bbe19fe3d8bb3c08e370a
#
_cell.length_a   1.000
_cell.length_b   1.000
_cell.length_c   1.000
_cell.angle_alpha   90.00
_cell.angle_beta   90.00
_cell.angle_gamma   90.00
#
_symmetry.space_group_name_H-M   'P 1'
#
loop_
_entity.id
_entity.type
_entity.pdbx_description
1 polymer ?
#
loop_
_entity_poly.entity_id
_entity_poly.type
_entity_poly.pdbx_seq_one_letter_code
_entity_poly.pdbx_strand_id
1 'polypeptide(L)'
;MSARISHPNLSSENIEARAYQLKALKNILHSSTLLVLPTGMGKTPIELMAVADKIYESPHKKVIFLAPTNPLLAQHYKDAKKFLNIPEESIIMINGGINWEKRQKMAQSAKLILATPQVIRNDVIRGSLSLVDCSLMIIDEAHHASGKHAMAQVADLYLNQSNDGLLLGATASPGSTDKSIINLINRIG
;
A
#
# COMPACT_ATOMS: atom_id res chain seq x y z
N MET A 1 3.27 -15.53 -21.60
CA MET A 1 2.37 -14.60 -22.28
C MET A 1 2.10 -13.43 -21.35
N SER A 2 2.29 -12.22 -21.81
CA SER A 2 1.87 -10.98 -21.14
C SER A 2 0.56 -10.50 -21.78
N ALA A 3 -0.35 -9.96 -20.98
CA ALA A 3 -1.57 -9.34 -21.44
C ALA A 3 -1.56 -7.86 -21.09
N ARG A 4 -1.98 -7.01 -22.00
CA ARG A 4 -2.27 -5.60 -21.66
C ARG A 4 -3.52 -5.53 -20.80
N ILE A 5 -3.43 -4.83 -19.68
CA ILE A 5 -4.56 -4.64 -18.80
C ILE A 5 -5.23 -3.32 -19.14
N SER A 6 -6.54 -3.39 -19.37
CA SER A 6 -7.39 -2.22 -19.48
C SER A 6 -8.13 -2.03 -18.15
N HIS A 7 -7.84 -0.94 -17.44
CA HIS A 7 -8.54 -0.55 -16.22
C HIS A 7 -8.69 0.99 -16.17
N PRO A 8 -9.85 1.54 -15.77
CA PRO A 8 -10.08 2.99 -15.79
C PRO A 8 -9.05 3.82 -15.03
N ASN A 9 -8.54 3.29 -13.91
CA ASN A 9 -7.56 3.95 -13.06
C ASN A 9 -6.10 3.59 -13.38
N LEU A 10 -5.85 2.89 -14.51
CA LEU A 10 -4.50 2.58 -15.00
C LEU A 10 -4.25 3.26 -16.34
N SER A 11 -3.07 3.81 -16.51
CA SER A 11 -2.62 4.34 -17.79
C SER A 11 -2.39 3.20 -18.77
N SER A 12 -3.19 3.11 -19.81
CA SER A 12 -3.27 1.98 -20.75
C SER A 12 -1.97 1.69 -21.52
N GLU A 13 -1.05 2.65 -21.56
CA GLU A 13 0.19 2.51 -22.34
C GLU A 13 1.32 1.78 -21.58
N ASN A 14 1.16 1.55 -20.27
CA ASN A 14 2.30 1.26 -19.42
C ASN A 14 2.26 -0.05 -18.62
N ILE A 15 1.17 -0.81 -18.63
CA ILE A 15 1.11 -2.05 -17.84
C ILE A 15 0.84 -3.27 -18.72
N GLU A 16 1.89 -4.05 -18.91
CA GLU A 16 1.78 -5.44 -19.32
C GLU A 16 1.85 -6.34 -18.09
N ALA A 17 0.82 -7.11 -17.86
CA ALA A 17 0.82 -8.08 -16.76
C ALA A 17 1.05 -9.50 -17.28
N ARG A 18 1.84 -10.23 -16.54
CA ARG A 18 2.06 -11.66 -16.74
C ARG A 18 0.98 -12.46 -16.01
N ALA A 19 0.70 -13.66 -16.46
CA ALA A 19 -0.37 -14.50 -15.89
C ALA A 19 -0.25 -14.69 -14.38
N TYR A 20 0.96 -14.85 -13.84
CA TYR A 20 1.17 -14.99 -12.39
C TYR A 20 0.86 -13.70 -11.61
N GLN A 21 1.09 -12.53 -12.22
CA GLN A 21 0.76 -11.24 -11.62
C GLN A 21 -0.75 -11.06 -11.50
N LEU A 22 -1.50 -11.45 -12.53
CA LEU A 22 -2.97 -11.43 -12.50
C LEU A 22 -3.55 -12.40 -11.47
N LYS A 23 -2.94 -13.57 -11.33
CA LYS A 23 -3.33 -14.54 -10.29
C LYS A 23 -3.07 -14.00 -8.88
N ALA A 24 -1.91 -13.38 -8.67
CA ALA A 24 -1.57 -12.74 -7.39
C ALA A 24 -2.54 -11.59 -7.08
N LEU A 25 -2.83 -10.73 -8.06
CA LEU A 25 -3.76 -9.63 -7.94
C LEU A 25 -5.16 -10.13 -7.49
N LYS A 26 -5.68 -11.18 -8.12
CA LYS A 26 -6.97 -11.76 -7.75
C LYS A 26 -7.01 -12.14 -6.27
N ASN A 27 -5.97 -12.75 -5.74
CA ASN A 27 -5.90 -13.09 -4.31
C ASN A 27 -5.87 -11.84 -3.42
N ILE A 28 -5.05 -10.84 -3.79
CA ILE A 28 -4.88 -9.58 -3.04
C ILE A 28 -6.20 -8.81 -2.92
N LEU A 29 -7.03 -8.85 -3.94
CA LEU A 29 -8.30 -8.12 -3.98
C LEU A 29 -9.39 -8.75 -3.08
N HIS A 30 -9.22 -10.00 -2.69
CA HIS A 30 -10.23 -10.74 -1.92
C HIS A 30 -9.77 -11.13 -0.51
N SER A 31 -8.47 -11.13 -0.25
CA SER A 31 -7.95 -11.50 1.07
C SER A 31 -6.62 -10.81 1.36
N SER A 32 -6.35 -10.57 2.64
CA SER A 32 -5.03 -10.10 3.06
C SER A 32 -3.96 -11.11 2.65
N THR A 33 -2.89 -10.64 2.04
CA THR A 33 -1.94 -11.48 1.31
C THR A 33 -0.50 -11.08 1.61
N LEU A 34 0.37 -12.08 1.76
CA LEU A 34 1.82 -11.89 1.68
C LEU A 34 2.31 -12.26 0.28
N LEU A 35 2.71 -11.24 -0.47
CA LEU A 35 3.30 -11.40 -1.80
C LEU A 35 4.81 -11.59 -1.69
N VAL A 36 5.29 -12.77 -2.06
CA VAL A 36 6.72 -13.07 -2.10
C VAL A 36 7.16 -13.19 -3.55
N LEU A 37 7.94 -12.23 -4.02
CA LEU A 37 8.50 -12.21 -5.36
C LEU A 37 9.95 -11.71 -5.33
N PRO A 38 10.88 -12.42 -6.00
CA PRO A 38 12.25 -11.94 -6.16
C PRO A 38 12.31 -10.52 -6.75
N THR A 39 13.37 -9.81 -6.43
CA THR A 39 13.64 -8.48 -7.01
C THR A 39 13.60 -8.54 -8.53
N GLY A 40 12.99 -7.55 -9.18
CA GLY A 40 12.85 -7.49 -10.63
C GLY A 40 11.71 -8.33 -11.23
N MET A 41 10.99 -9.12 -10.44
CA MET A 41 9.85 -9.93 -10.91
C MET A 41 8.52 -9.17 -10.96
N GLY A 42 8.53 -7.84 -10.79
CA GLY A 42 7.36 -7.00 -11.01
C GLY A 42 6.39 -6.95 -9.83
N LYS A 43 6.88 -6.78 -8.60
CA LYS A 43 6.04 -6.47 -7.42
C LYS A 43 5.27 -5.17 -7.62
N THR A 44 5.96 -4.10 -7.99
CA THR A 44 5.38 -2.76 -8.15
C THR A 44 4.18 -2.71 -9.10
N PRO A 45 4.21 -3.33 -10.29
CA PRO A 45 3.01 -3.45 -11.12
C PRO A 45 1.83 -4.10 -10.40
N ILE A 46 2.05 -5.17 -9.62
CA ILE A 46 0.97 -5.84 -8.87
C ILE A 46 0.39 -4.90 -7.82
N GLU A 47 1.24 -4.22 -7.06
CA GLU A 47 0.85 -3.26 -6.03
C GLU A 47 0.03 -2.11 -6.63
N LEU A 48 0.47 -1.53 -7.75
CA LEU A 48 -0.24 -0.44 -8.41
C LEU A 48 -1.56 -0.88 -9.06
N MET A 49 -1.63 -2.10 -9.59
CA MET A 49 -2.90 -2.68 -10.04
C MET A 49 -3.89 -2.84 -8.88
N ALA A 50 -3.43 -3.31 -7.73
CA ALA A 50 -4.28 -3.42 -6.53
C ALA A 50 -4.76 -2.05 -6.04
N VAL A 51 -3.90 -1.04 -6.06
CA VAL A 51 -4.26 0.36 -5.75
C VAL A 51 -5.35 0.85 -6.70
N ALA A 52 -5.16 0.68 -8.01
CA ALA A 52 -6.12 1.14 -9.03
C ALA A 52 -7.49 0.53 -8.84
N ASP A 53 -7.53 -0.79 -8.59
CA ASP A 53 -8.77 -1.54 -8.39
C ASP A 53 -9.49 -1.12 -7.11
N LYS A 54 -8.78 -1.01 -6.00
CA LYS A 54 -9.37 -0.61 -4.71
C LYS A 54 -9.90 0.84 -4.71
N ILE A 55 -9.23 1.76 -5.39
CA ILE A 55 -9.75 3.14 -5.58
C ILE A 55 -10.98 3.14 -6.48
N TYR A 56 -11.04 2.27 -7.49
CA TYR A 56 -12.20 2.16 -8.37
C TYR A 56 -13.41 1.55 -7.66
N GLU A 57 -13.19 0.46 -6.92
CA GLU A 57 -14.22 -0.27 -6.17
C GLU A 57 -14.82 0.57 -5.03
N SER A 58 -13.98 1.37 -4.38
CA SER A 58 -14.34 2.17 -3.20
C SER A 58 -13.82 3.61 -3.31
N PRO A 59 -14.40 4.44 -4.18
CA PRO A 59 -13.89 5.77 -4.48
C PRO A 59 -13.92 6.75 -3.30
N HIS A 60 -14.67 6.45 -2.25
CA HIS A 60 -14.70 7.21 -0.99
C HIS A 60 -13.63 6.77 0.02
N LYS A 61 -13.02 5.62 -0.18
CA LYS A 61 -11.95 5.09 0.68
C LYS A 61 -10.56 5.47 0.15
N LYS A 62 -9.57 5.29 1.00
CA LYS A 62 -8.16 5.55 0.72
C LYS A 62 -7.37 4.27 0.63
N VAL A 63 -6.24 4.34 -0.06
CA VAL A 63 -5.18 3.32 0.00
C VAL A 63 -3.96 3.95 0.67
N ILE A 64 -3.33 3.23 1.58
CA ILE A 64 -2.08 3.63 2.24
C ILE A 64 -0.97 2.69 1.79
N PHE A 65 0.11 3.28 1.29
CA PHE A 65 1.29 2.58 0.82
C PHE A 65 2.47 2.90 1.74
N LEU A 66 2.98 1.90 2.42
CA LEU A 66 4.10 2.02 3.35
C LEU A 66 5.37 1.45 2.74
N ALA A 67 6.46 2.22 2.85
CA ALA A 67 7.80 1.75 2.57
C ALA A 67 8.77 2.22 3.67
N PRO A 68 9.87 1.47 3.93
CA PRO A 68 10.71 1.72 5.10
C PRO A 68 11.54 3.01 5.01
N THR A 69 11.76 3.55 3.81
CA THR A 69 12.63 4.70 3.59
C THR A 69 12.04 5.74 2.64
N ASN A 70 12.40 7.00 2.82
CA ASN A 70 11.98 8.09 1.93
C ASN A 70 12.43 7.90 0.47
N PRO A 71 13.65 7.41 0.14
CA PRO A 71 14.03 7.14 -1.25
C PRO A 71 13.14 6.10 -1.93
N LEU A 72 12.75 5.03 -1.23
CA LEU A 72 11.81 4.03 -1.76
C LEU A 72 10.41 4.64 -1.97
N LEU A 73 9.94 5.44 -1.02
CA LEU A 73 8.67 6.16 -1.17
C LEU A 73 8.68 7.10 -2.38
N ALA A 74 9.78 7.83 -2.59
CA ALA A 74 9.92 8.72 -3.74
C ALA A 74 9.87 7.94 -5.07
N GLN A 75 10.46 6.75 -5.13
CA GLN A 75 10.38 5.87 -6.29
C GLN A 75 8.93 5.40 -6.52
N HIS A 76 8.26 4.89 -5.49
CA HIS A 76 6.87 4.45 -5.58
C HIS A 76 5.91 5.59 -5.93
N TYR A 77 6.15 6.79 -5.40
CA TYR A 77 5.38 7.99 -5.74
C TYR A 77 5.51 8.35 -7.23
N LYS A 78 6.73 8.30 -7.76
CA LYS A 78 7.00 8.53 -9.19
C LYS A 78 6.30 7.46 -10.05
N ASP A 79 6.38 6.20 -9.65
CA ASP A 79 5.74 5.09 -10.36
C ASP A 79 4.20 5.22 -10.31
N ALA A 80 3.64 5.57 -9.14
CA ALA A 80 2.21 5.79 -8.99
C ALA A 80 1.70 6.90 -9.92
N LYS A 81 2.38 8.02 -9.99
CA LYS A 81 2.01 9.14 -10.90
C LYS A 81 2.12 8.75 -12.38
N LYS A 82 3.02 7.85 -12.72
CA LYS A 82 3.20 7.38 -14.10
C LYS A 82 2.15 6.34 -14.50
N PHE A 83 1.80 5.44 -13.60
CA PHE A 83 0.99 4.25 -13.90
C PHE A 83 -0.50 4.41 -13.55
N LEU A 84 -0.83 5.26 -12.58
CA LEU A 84 -2.22 5.48 -12.19
C LEU A 84 -2.86 6.60 -13.01
N ASN A 85 -4.08 6.35 -13.48
CA ASN A 85 -4.92 7.34 -14.15
C ASN A 85 -5.94 7.92 -13.17
N ILE A 86 -5.45 8.62 -12.15
CA ILE A 86 -6.25 9.34 -11.16
C ILE A 86 -5.69 10.76 -11.02
N PRO A 87 -6.44 11.74 -10.47
CA PRO A 87 -5.93 13.09 -10.29
C PRO A 87 -4.61 13.11 -9.51
N GLU A 88 -3.59 13.79 -10.03
CA GLU A 88 -2.27 13.82 -9.41
C GLU A 88 -2.30 14.35 -7.97
N GLU A 89 -3.14 15.32 -7.69
CA GLU A 89 -3.34 15.90 -6.36
C GLU A 89 -3.94 14.90 -5.35
N SER A 90 -4.52 13.81 -5.83
CA SER A 90 -5.03 12.72 -4.99
C SER A 90 -3.97 11.69 -4.59
N ILE A 91 -2.78 11.76 -5.19
CA ILE A 91 -1.61 10.96 -4.84
C ILE A 91 -0.67 11.83 -4.01
N ILE A 92 -0.51 11.51 -2.75
CA ILE A 92 0.35 12.28 -1.85
C ILE A 92 1.47 11.43 -1.26
N MET A 93 2.63 12.05 -1.09
CA MET A 93 3.72 11.51 -0.29
C MET A 93 3.94 12.39 0.93
N ILE A 94 3.83 11.83 2.11
CA ILE A 94 4.01 12.52 3.39
C ILE A 94 5.21 11.93 4.15
N ASN A 95 5.95 12.81 4.82
CA ASN A 95 7.14 12.44 5.61
C ASN A 95 7.23 13.27 6.89
N GLY A 96 8.16 12.93 7.76
CA GLY A 96 8.33 13.57 9.06
C GLY A 96 8.78 15.05 9.01
N GLY A 97 9.29 15.51 7.86
CA GLY A 97 9.65 16.92 7.66
C GLY A 97 8.45 17.83 7.37
N ILE A 98 7.30 17.26 7.06
CA ILE A 98 6.05 18.01 6.88
C ILE A 98 5.34 18.11 8.23
N ASN A 99 4.92 19.33 8.61
CA ASN A 99 4.12 19.54 9.82
C ASN A 99 2.84 18.69 9.79
N TRP A 100 2.42 18.17 10.95
CA TRP A 100 1.30 17.24 11.06
C TRP A 100 -0.05 17.85 10.64
N GLU A 101 -0.30 19.15 10.91
CA GLU A 101 -1.52 19.82 10.46
C GLU A 101 -1.58 19.90 8.93
N LYS A 102 -0.44 20.13 8.28
CA LYS A 102 -0.35 20.11 6.82
C LYS A 102 -0.58 18.70 6.28
N ARG A 103 0.02 17.67 6.91
CA ARG A 103 -0.23 16.27 6.53
C ARG A 103 -1.70 15.90 6.65
N GLN A 104 -2.35 16.31 7.74
CA GLN A 104 -3.79 16.10 7.96
C GLN A 104 -4.63 16.70 6.83
N LYS A 105 -4.35 17.94 6.43
CA LYS A 105 -5.04 18.61 5.32
C LYS A 105 -4.80 17.89 3.99
N MET A 106 -3.56 17.51 3.71
CA MET A 106 -3.23 16.75 2.49
C MET A 106 -3.98 15.42 2.44
N ALA A 107 -4.09 14.71 3.56
CA ALA A 107 -4.75 13.42 3.65
C ALA A 107 -6.28 13.47 3.43
N GLN A 108 -6.92 14.63 3.62
CA GLN A 108 -8.38 14.74 3.49
C GLN A 108 -8.89 14.41 2.08
N SER A 109 -8.22 14.90 1.05
CA SER A 109 -8.58 14.69 -0.37
C SER A 109 -7.81 13.55 -1.04
N ALA A 110 -6.84 12.96 -0.35
CA ALA A 110 -6.00 11.92 -0.92
C ALA A 110 -6.76 10.62 -1.16
N LYS A 111 -6.46 9.97 -2.29
CA LYS A 111 -6.86 8.60 -2.62
C LYS A 111 -5.75 7.61 -2.32
N LEU A 112 -4.51 8.01 -2.57
CA LEU A 112 -3.31 7.23 -2.28
C LEU A 112 -2.36 8.05 -1.40
N ILE A 113 -2.03 7.51 -0.23
CA ILE A 113 -1.07 8.09 0.71
C ILE A 113 0.16 7.21 0.76
N LEU A 114 1.30 7.74 0.35
CA LEU A 114 2.60 7.09 0.51
C LEU A 114 3.32 7.71 1.71
N ALA A 115 3.75 6.87 2.64
CA ALA A 115 4.41 7.32 3.87
C ALA A 115 5.32 6.25 4.47
N THR A 116 6.24 6.67 5.35
CA THR A 116 6.91 5.73 6.23
C THR A 116 5.97 5.26 7.33
N PRO A 117 6.14 4.04 7.85
CA PRO A 117 5.31 3.51 8.93
C PRO A 117 5.28 4.41 10.17
N GLN A 118 6.40 5.05 10.51
CA GLN A 118 6.50 5.95 11.65
C GLN A 118 5.57 7.14 11.53
N VAL A 119 5.46 7.73 10.33
CA VAL A 119 4.60 8.89 10.09
C VAL A 119 3.13 8.49 10.26
N ILE A 120 2.70 7.40 9.63
CA ILE A 120 1.31 6.93 9.76
C ILE A 120 0.98 6.56 11.20
N ARG A 121 1.84 5.79 11.88
CA ARG A 121 1.64 5.47 13.30
C ARG A 121 1.45 6.71 14.15
N ASN A 122 2.33 7.68 14.00
CA ASN A 122 2.30 8.90 14.83
C ASN A 122 1.05 9.73 14.55
N ASP A 123 0.64 9.85 13.30
CA ASP A 123 -0.55 10.60 12.92
C ASP A 123 -1.85 9.90 13.35
N VAL A 124 -1.89 8.57 13.31
CA VAL A 124 -3.02 7.78 13.84
C VAL A 124 -3.12 7.88 15.37
N ILE A 125 -2.01 7.71 16.09
CA ILE A 125 -2.00 7.84 17.55
C ILE A 125 -2.39 9.26 17.99
N ARG A 126 -1.97 10.27 17.23
CA ARG A 126 -2.35 11.67 17.45
C ARG A 126 -3.84 11.93 17.18
N GLY A 127 -4.50 11.10 16.40
CA GLY A 127 -5.87 11.29 15.92
C GLY A 127 -5.99 12.24 14.72
N SER A 128 -4.87 12.58 14.07
CA SER A 128 -4.85 13.42 12.86
C SER A 128 -5.08 12.62 11.57
N LEU A 129 -4.98 11.31 11.61
CA LEU A 129 -5.30 10.38 10.52
C LEU A 129 -6.14 9.22 11.05
N SER A 130 -7.22 8.89 10.34
CA SER A 130 -8.05 7.71 10.60
C SER A 130 -7.77 6.62 9.57
N LEU A 131 -7.75 5.37 10.02
CA LEU A 131 -7.61 4.19 9.15
C LEU A 131 -8.95 3.51 8.84
N VAL A 132 -10.06 4.02 9.39
CA VAL A 132 -11.42 3.46 9.18
C VAL A 132 -11.79 3.40 7.71
N ASP A 133 -11.45 4.46 6.95
CA ASP A 133 -11.74 4.57 5.52
C ASP A 133 -10.55 4.14 4.65
N CYS A 134 -9.70 3.24 5.14
CA CYS A 134 -8.61 2.65 4.38
C CYS A 134 -9.04 1.27 3.85
N SER A 135 -9.19 1.14 2.53
CA SER A 135 -9.61 -0.12 1.89
C SER A 135 -8.47 -1.11 1.68
N LEU A 136 -7.24 -0.61 1.55
CA LEU A 136 -6.04 -1.39 1.35
C LEU A 136 -4.84 -0.71 1.99
N MET A 137 -4.10 -1.45 2.79
CA MET A 137 -2.78 -1.05 3.26
C MET A 137 -1.72 -1.94 2.63
N ILE A 138 -0.77 -1.33 1.95
CA ILE A 138 0.39 -2.02 1.35
C ILE A 138 1.60 -1.77 2.24
N ILE A 139 2.31 -2.84 2.59
CA ILE A 139 3.58 -2.79 3.30
C ILE A 139 4.65 -3.36 2.36
N ASP A 140 5.35 -2.47 1.65
CA ASP A 140 6.46 -2.88 0.80
C ASP A 140 7.72 -3.13 1.64
N GLU A 141 8.57 -4.04 1.16
CA GLU A 141 9.76 -4.50 1.89
C GLU A 141 9.42 -5.00 3.31
N ALA A 142 8.36 -5.80 3.42
CA ALA A 142 7.80 -6.28 4.68
C ALA A 142 8.81 -7.02 5.57
N HIS A 143 9.93 -7.52 5.00
CA HIS A 143 11.03 -8.14 5.74
C HIS A 143 11.82 -7.16 6.63
N HIS A 144 11.76 -5.85 6.35
CA HIS A 144 12.35 -4.81 7.22
C HIS A 144 11.50 -4.52 8.47
N ALA A 145 10.32 -5.09 8.55
CA ALA A 145 9.45 -4.94 9.70
C ALA A 145 9.86 -5.85 10.85
N SER A 146 11.00 -5.61 11.47
CA SER A 146 11.38 -6.34 12.67
C SER A 146 10.57 -5.85 13.88
N GLY A 147 9.78 -6.70 14.42
CA GLY A 147 8.86 -6.79 15.57
C GLY A 147 8.63 -5.67 16.57
N LYS A 148 9.53 -4.77 16.74
CA LYS A 148 9.36 -3.60 17.61
C LYS A 148 9.03 -2.34 16.81
N HIS A 149 8.80 -2.50 15.51
CA HIS A 149 8.84 -1.40 14.58
C HIS A 149 7.45 -0.89 14.21
N ALA A 150 7.47 0.35 13.77
CA ALA A 150 6.30 1.10 13.37
C ALA A 150 5.41 0.36 12.36
N MET A 151 5.96 -0.52 11.48
CA MET A 151 5.17 -1.33 10.55
C MET A 151 4.19 -2.26 11.26
N ALA A 152 4.66 -3.04 12.23
CA ALA A 152 3.79 -3.95 12.99
C ALA A 152 2.73 -3.16 13.79
N GLN A 153 3.14 -2.04 14.39
CA GLN A 153 2.22 -1.18 15.13
C GLN A 153 1.14 -0.56 14.22
N VAL A 154 1.52 -0.09 13.04
CA VAL A 154 0.55 0.45 12.06
C VAL A 154 -0.39 -0.63 11.56
N ALA A 155 0.11 -1.83 11.28
CA ALA A 155 -0.72 -2.95 10.88
C ALA A 155 -1.72 -3.33 11.98
N ASP A 156 -1.31 -3.38 13.25
CA ASP A 156 -2.22 -3.61 14.38
C ASP A 156 -3.28 -2.50 14.50
N LEU A 157 -2.89 -1.24 14.39
CA LEU A 157 -3.83 -0.11 14.40
C LEU A 157 -4.85 -0.22 13.24
N TYR A 158 -4.36 -0.61 12.07
CA TYR A 158 -5.22 -0.79 10.89
C TYR A 158 -6.25 -1.89 11.10
N LEU A 159 -5.84 -3.05 11.60
CA LEU A 159 -6.74 -4.15 11.90
C LEU A 159 -7.79 -3.81 12.95
N ASN A 160 -7.43 -2.98 13.93
CA ASN A 160 -8.34 -2.57 14.98
C ASN A 160 -9.35 -1.50 14.52
N GLN A 161 -9.01 -0.70 13.52
CA GLN A 161 -9.86 0.40 13.03
C GLN A 161 -10.66 0.05 11.78
N SER A 162 -10.09 -0.74 10.87
CA SER A 162 -10.75 -1.09 9.61
C SER A 162 -11.62 -2.34 9.78
N ASN A 163 -12.86 -2.28 9.31
CA ASN A 163 -13.78 -3.41 9.39
C ASN A 163 -13.67 -4.36 8.19
N ASP A 164 -13.27 -3.84 7.02
CA ASP A 164 -13.26 -4.56 5.75
C ASP A 164 -12.00 -4.28 4.91
N GLY A 165 -11.00 -3.66 5.51
CA GLY A 165 -9.75 -3.35 4.83
C GLY A 165 -8.85 -4.57 4.67
N LEU A 166 -8.10 -4.59 3.56
CA LEU A 166 -7.15 -5.65 3.25
C LEU A 166 -5.71 -5.20 3.49
N LEU A 167 -4.85 -6.12 3.89
CA LEU A 167 -3.43 -5.92 4.08
C LEU A 167 -2.64 -6.68 3.01
N LEU A 168 -1.78 -5.96 2.28
CA LEU A 168 -0.81 -6.54 1.36
C LEU A 168 0.60 -6.34 1.91
N GLY A 169 1.24 -7.41 2.35
CA GLY A 169 2.68 -7.40 2.60
C GLY A 169 3.42 -7.83 1.33
N ALA A 170 4.47 -7.12 0.94
CA ALA A 170 5.28 -7.46 -0.22
C ALA A 170 6.75 -7.58 0.19
N THR A 171 7.42 -8.65 -0.23
CA THR A 171 8.83 -8.90 0.08
C THR A 171 9.52 -9.75 -0.97
N ALA A 172 10.83 -9.54 -1.13
CA ALA A 172 11.69 -10.43 -1.91
C ALA A 172 12.24 -11.61 -1.07
N SER A 173 12.24 -11.50 0.26
CA SER A 173 12.89 -12.46 1.18
C SER A 173 11.92 -12.93 2.27
N PRO A 174 11.19 -14.04 2.07
CA PRO A 174 10.21 -14.51 3.05
C PRO A 174 10.84 -14.93 4.38
N GLY A 175 12.07 -15.44 4.37
CA GLY A 175 12.75 -15.94 5.57
C GLY A 175 13.16 -14.90 6.61
N SER A 176 13.13 -13.60 6.23
CA SER A 176 13.41 -12.47 7.12
C SER A 176 12.17 -11.65 7.46
N THR A 177 11.00 -12.06 6.97
CA THR A 177 9.75 -11.36 7.29
C THR A 177 9.36 -11.65 8.74
N ASP A 178 9.06 -10.59 9.48
CA ASP A 178 8.67 -10.70 10.87
C ASP A 178 7.46 -11.63 11.04
N LYS A 179 7.56 -12.54 11.98
CA LYS A 179 6.47 -13.45 12.35
C LYS A 179 5.19 -12.66 12.70
N SER A 180 5.32 -11.45 13.22
CA SER A 180 4.18 -10.60 13.55
C SER A 180 3.38 -10.20 12.30
N ILE A 181 4.02 -9.84 11.19
CA ILE A 181 3.34 -9.51 9.92
C ILE A 181 2.71 -10.75 9.30
N ILE A 182 3.41 -11.89 9.32
CA ILE A 182 2.85 -13.18 8.88
C ILE A 182 1.61 -13.52 9.70
N ASN A 183 1.70 -13.40 11.03
CA ASN A 183 0.58 -13.63 11.93
C ASN A 183 -0.58 -12.65 11.70
N LEU A 184 -0.28 -11.37 11.44
CA LEU A 184 -1.29 -10.38 11.12
C LEU A 184 -2.02 -10.72 9.82
N ILE A 185 -1.30 -11.07 8.77
CA ILE A 185 -1.88 -11.48 7.49
C ILE A 185 -2.74 -12.74 7.66
N ASN A 186 -2.27 -13.73 8.44
CA ASN A 186 -3.01 -14.94 8.74
C ASN A 186 -4.26 -14.73 9.62
N ARG A 187 -4.32 -13.65 10.40
CA ARG A 187 -5.49 -13.32 11.25
C ARG A 187 -6.62 -12.66 10.49
N ILE A 188 -6.36 -12.14 9.29
CA ILE A 188 -7.31 -11.42 8.43
C ILE A 188 -7.84 -12.32 7.30
N GLY A 189 -7.19 -13.44 7.02
CA GLY A 189 -7.53 -14.37 5.94
C GLY A 189 -8.71 -15.29 6.24
#